data_408e3d367a876d7f6eecbefbb8a92f2a
#
_entry.id   408e3d367a876d7f6eecbefbb8a92f2a
#
_cell.length_a   1.000
_cell.length_b   1.000
_cell.length_c   1.000
_cell.angle_alpha   90.00
_cell.angle_beta   90.00
_cell.angle_gamma   90.00
#
_symmetry.space_group_name_H-M   'P 1'
#
loop_
_entity.id
_entity.type
_entity.pdbx_description
1 polymer ?
#
loop_
_entity_poly.entity_id
_entity_poly.type
_entity_poly.pdbx_seq_one_letter_code
_entity_poly.pdbx_strand_id
1 'polypeptide(L)'
;MPITELRIAGVRTVGELRLRVEGLTVLIGDNGSGKSTILECCELLRRATGEHFLDELHAIHGGRALLRQGSEEIRLGVTLAVSKGEVAGIKERASKFLLGSQLDYDIALSFSGHFASIKTETLTVKPAKRWKLPG
;
A
#
# COMPACT_ATOMS: atom_id res chain seq x y z
N MET A 1 -8.37 9.75 1.19
CA MET A 1 -7.21 9.95 2.07
C MET A 1 -5.98 10.20 1.21
N PRO A 2 -5.25 11.28 1.44
CA PRO A 2 -4.03 11.49 0.67
C PRO A 2 -2.96 10.47 1.06
N ILE A 3 -2.31 9.94 0.04
CA ILE A 3 -1.16 9.05 0.21
C ILE A 3 0.06 9.90 0.54
N THR A 4 0.78 9.55 1.59
CA THR A 4 2.01 10.26 1.98
C THR A 4 3.27 9.43 1.73
N GLU A 5 3.17 8.12 1.64
CA GLU A 5 4.28 7.25 1.32
C GLU A 5 3.80 5.99 0.61
N LEU A 6 4.56 5.54 -0.37
CA LEU A 6 4.36 4.27 -1.07
C LEU A 6 5.60 3.40 -0.87
N ARG A 7 5.42 2.15 -0.50
CA ARG A 7 6.50 1.18 -0.31
C ARG A 7 6.28 -0.01 -1.23
N ILE A 8 7.31 -0.38 -1.98
CA ILE A 8 7.27 -1.49 -2.94
C ILE A 8 8.55 -2.32 -2.77
N ALA A 9 8.43 -3.62 -2.72
CA ALA A 9 9.57 -4.52 -2.71
C ALA A 9 9.27 -5.81 -3.47
N GLY A 10 10.22 -6.28 -4.26
CA GLY A 10 10.15 -7.57 -4.94
C GLY A 10 9.25 -7.61 -6.16
N VAL A 11 8.95 -6.48 -6.80
CA VAL A 11 8.05 -6.40 -7.95
C VAL A 11 8.83 -6.09 -9.22
N ARG A 12 8.82 -7.00 -10.19
CA ARG A 12 9.45 -6.85 -11.52
C ARG A 12 10.91 -6.39 -11.39
N THR A 13 11.23 -5.18 -11.87
CA THR A 13 12.58 -4.61 -11.80
C THR A 13 12.85 -3.83 -10.51
N VAL A 14 11.83 -3.66 -9.66
CA VAL A 14 11.95 -2.91 -8.41
C VAL A 14 12.31 -3.85 -7.27
N GLY A 15 13.55 -3.77 -6.79
CA GLY A 15 14.01 -4.55 -5.63
C GLY A 15 13.39 -4.02 -4.35
N GLU A 16 13.58 -2.73 -4.09
CA GLU A 16 12.99 -2.02 -2.95
C GLU A 16 12.86 -0.55 -3.29
N LEU A 17 11.69 0.03 -3.00
CA LEU A 17 11.42 1.44 -3.21
C LEU A 17 10.56 1.98 -2.08
N ARG A 18 10.97 3.13 -1.57
CA ARG A 18 10.17 3.93 -0.65
C ARG A 18 10.03 5.32 -1.25
N LEU A 19 8.81 5.69 -1.59
CA LEU A 19 8.52 6.96 -2.25
C LEU A 19 7.64 7.82 -1.37
N ARG A 20 8.15 8.98 -0.97
CA ARG A 20 7.33 10.00 -0.31
C ARG A 20 6.52 10.75 -1.35
N VAL A 21 5.24 10.91 -1.07
CA VAL A 21 4.30 11.61 -1.93
C VAL A 21 3.81 12.86 -1.19
N GLU A 22 4.12 14.03 -1.75
CA GLU A 22 3.69 15.31 -1.20
C GLU A 22 2.93 16.08 -2.27
N GLY A 23 1.61 16.25 -2.07
CA GLY A 23 0.76 16.95 -3.01
C GLY A 23 0.73 16.31 -4.40
N LEU A 24 0.86 17.11 -5.45
CA LEU A 24 0.91 16.62 -6.82
C LEU A 24 2.29 16.07 -7.13
N THR A 25 2.37 14.77 -7.38
CA THR A 25 3.60 14.10 -7.77
C THR A 25 3.54 13.71 -9.24
N VAL A 26 4.53 14.11 -10.01
CA VAL A 26 4.67 13.77 -11.43
C VAL A 26 5.80 12.75 -11.58
N LEU A 27 5.49 11.58 -12.14
CA LEU A 27 6.47 10.55 -12.45
C LEU A 27 6.99 10.75 -13.87
N ILE A 28 8.27 11.04 -14.00
CA ILE A 28 8.95 11.23 -15.28
C ILE A 28 10.08 10.22 -15.37
N GLY A 29 10.16 9.52 -16.49
CA GLY A 29 11.23 8.56 -16.73
C GLY A 29 11.02 7.79 -18.02
N ASP A 30 12.06 7.11 -18.47
CA ASP A 30 12.00 6.26 -19.66
C ASP A 30 11.20 4.98 -19.38
N ASN A 31 10.68 4.38 -20.46
CA ASN A 31 10.06 3.06 -20.37
C ASN A 31 11.09 2.06 -19.82
N GLY A 32 10.74 1.34 -18.78
CA GLY A 32 11.64 0.40 -18.12
C GLY A 32 12.33 0.96 -16.87
N SER A 33 12.14 2.24 -16.54
CA SER A 33 12.68 2.84 -15.30
C SER A 33 11.92 2.49 -14.03
N GLY A 34 10.87 1.64 -14.12
CA GLY A 34 10.04 1.27 -13.00
C GLY A 34 8.77 2.10 -12.85
N LYS A 35 8.57 3.12 -13.67
CA LYS A 35 7.39 3.99 -13.62
C LYS A 35 6.08 3.21 -13.80
N SER A 36 6.01 2.34 -14.79
CA SER A 36 4.83 1.49 -15.03
C SER A 36 4.59 0.53 -13.86
N THR A 37 5.66 0.01 -13.27
CA THR A 37 5.58 -0.86 -12.10
C THR A 37 5.03 -0.13 -10.89
N ILE A 38 5.41 1.12 -10.66
CA ILE A 38 4.87 1.94 -9.58
C ILE A 38 3.37 2.13 -9.74
N LEU A 39 2.91 2.46 -10.94
CA LEU A 39 1.48 2.62 -11.23
C LEU A 39 0.71 1.31 -11.06
N GLU A 40 1.29 0.20 -11.50
CA GLU A 40 0.71 -1.13 -11.30
C GLU A 40 0.57 -1.48 -9.82
N CYS A 41 1.57 -1.16 -9.01
CA CYS A 41 1.51 -1.38 -7.56
C CYS A 41 0.44 -0.53 -6.87
N CYS A 42 0.26 0.70 -7.31
CA CYS A 42 -0.83 1.55 -6.82
C CYS A 42 -2.19 0.94 -7.13
N GLU A 43 -2.36 0.40 -8.33
CA GLU A 43 -3.59 -0.27 -8.74
C GLU A 43 -3.84 -1.55 -7.93
N LEU A 44 -2.79 -2.34 -7.69
CA LEU A 44 -2.88 -3.53 -6.84
C LEU A 44 -3.28 -3.18 -5.40
N LEU A 45 -2.69 -2.14 -4.83
CA LEU A 45 -3.05 -1.68 -3.49
C LEU A 45 -4.51 -1.22 -3.41
N ARG A 46 -4.98 -0.55 -4.44
CA ARG A 46 -6.39 -0.14 -4.52
C ARG A 46 -7.34 -1.33 -4.50
N ARG A 47 -6.94 -2.44 -5.10
CA ARG A 47 -7.75 -3.66 -5.21
C ARG A 47 -7.54 -4.65 -4.06
N ALA A 48 -6.53 -4.44 -3.22
CA ALA A 48 -6.11 -5.40 -2.20
C ALA A 48 -7.18 -5.78 -1.18
N THR A 49 -8.13 -4.87 -0.91
CA THR A 49 -9.24 -5.12 0.00
C THR A 49 -10.45 -5.78 -0.66
N GLY A 50 -10.42 -5.95 -1.99
CA GLY A 50 -11.50 -6.56 -2.75
C GLY A 50 -11.53 -8.09 -2.62
N GLU A 51 -12.70 -8.66 -2.79
CA GLU A 51 -12.91 -10.11 -2.69
C GLU A 51 -12.16 -10.93 -3.76
N HIS A 52 -11.91 -10.32 -4.91
CA HIS A 52 -11.29 -10.99 -6.05
C HIS A 52 -9.85 -10.58 -6.30
N PHE A 53 -9.18 -10.07 -5.28
CA PHE A 53 -7.82 -9.52 -5.41
C PHE A 53 -6.83 -10.52 -6.02
N LEU A 54 -6.77 -11.75 -5.51
CA LEU A 54 -5.84 -12.76 -6.01
C LEU A 54 -6.18 -13.20 -7.42
N ASP A 55 -7.47 -13.33 -7.76
CA ASP A 55 -7.91 -13.66 -9.11
C ASP A 55 -7.52 -12.55 -10.10
N GLU A 56 -7.73 -11.31 -9.73
CA GLU A 56 -7.34 -10.14 -10.53
C GLU A 56 -5.83 -10.04 -10.68
N LEU A 57 -5.07 -10.37 -9.64
CA LEU A 57 -3.61 -10.42 -9.69
C LEU A 57 -3.14 -11.37 -10.77
N HIS A 58 -3.73 -12.57 -10.86
CA HIS A 58 -3.40 -13.55 -11.88
C HIS A 58 -3.88 -13.13 -13.26
N ALA A 59 -5.13 -12.70 -13.38
CA ALA A 59 -5.75 -12.42 -14.68
C ALA A 59 -5.22 -11.14 -15.34
N ILE A 60 -5.00 -10.09 -14.57
CA ILE A 60 -4.63 -8.77 -15.08
C ILE A 60 -3.12 -8.52 -15.03
N HIS A 61 -2.48 -8.96 -13.95
CA HIS A 61 -1.08 -8.62 -13.67
C HIS A 61 -0.10 -9.78 -13.89
N GLY A 62 -0.57 -10.93 -14.34
CA GLY A 62 0.28 -12.07 -14.71
C GLY A 62 0.75 -12.94 -13.55
N GLY A 63 0.21 -12.76 -12.34
CA GLY A 63 0.53 -13.63 -11.19
C GLY A 63 2.02 -13.60 -10.84
N ARG A 64 2.67 -14.77 -10.94
CA ARG A 64 4.11 -14.92 -10.62
C ARG A 64 5.02 -14.04 -11.49
N ALA A 65 4.57 -13.61 -12.66
CA ALA A 65 5.34 -12.71 -13.52
C ALA A 65 5.59 -11.34 -12.86
N LEU A 66 4.80 -10.98 -11.86
CA LEU A 66 5.04 -9.77 -11.05
C LEU A 66 6.25 -9.92 -10.14
N LEU A 67 6.54 -11.13 -9.68
CA LEU A 67 7.61 -11.38 -8.72
C LEU A 67 8.97 -11.09 -9.34
N ARG A 68 9.77 -10.26 -8.67
CA ARG A 68 11.13 -9.98 -9.10
C ARG A 68 11.96 -11.25 -9.08
N GLN A 69 12.75 -11.48 -10.12
CA GLN A 69 13.66 -12.62 -10.21
C GLN A 69 14.63 -12.60 -9.03
N GLY A 70 14.70 -13.73 -8.30
CA GLY A 70 15.53 -13.86 -7.11
C GLY A 70 14.83 -13.45 -5.81
N SER A 71 13.64 -12.87 -5.88
CA SER A 71 12.83 -12.56 -4.69
C SER A 71 11.87 -13.68 -4.36
N GLU A 72 11.54 -13.84 -3.08
CA GLU A 72 10.62 -14.87 -2.61
C GLU A 72 9.21 -14.34 -2.40
N GLU A 73 9.08 -13.04 -2.18
CA GLU A 73 7.80 -12.41 -1.88
C GLU A 73 7.70 -11.01 -2.47
N ILE A 74 6.47 -10.56 -2.65
CA ILE A 74 6.15 -9.19 -2.99
C ILE A 74 5.65 -8.50 -1.72
N ARG A 75 6.16 -7.31 -1.43
CA ARG A 75 5.68 -6.46 -0.35
C ARG A 75 5.20 -5.13 -0.91
N LEU A 76 3.97 -4.79 -0.58
CA LEU A 76 3.36 -3.52 -0.95
C LEU A 76 2.87 -2.83 0.32
N GLY A 77 3.09 -1.54 0.41
CA GLY A 77 2.63 -0.77 1.54
C GLY A 77 2.30 0.66 1.16
N VAL A 78 1.42 1.26 1.90
CA VAL A 78 0.99 2.64 1.70
C VAL A 78 0.73 3.29 3.04
N THR A 79 1.15 4.54 3.17
CA THR A 79 0.81 5.38 4.30
C THR A 79 -0.18 6.44 3.85
N LEU A 80 -1.27 6.55 4.59
CA LEU A 80 -2.36 7.47 4.32
C LEU A 80 -2.49 8.44 5.48
N ALA A 81 -2.76 9.72 5.18
CA ALA A 81 -3.09 10.71 6.20
C ALA A 81 -4.60 10.81 6.35
N VAL A 82 -5.08 10.80 7.58
CA VAL A 82 -6.51 10.97 7.86
C VAL A 82 -6.85 12.46 7.85
N SER A 83 -7.74 12.86 6.95
CA SER A 83 -8.19 14.23 6.80
C SER A 83 -9.55 14.46 7.45
N LYS A 84 -9.94 15.74 7.55
CA LYS A 84 -11.23 16.14 8.13
C LYS A 84 -12.43 15.50 7.45
N GLY A 85 -12.36 15.31 6.12
CA GLY A 85 -13.45 14.73 5.33
C GLY A 85 -13.73 13.28 5.67
N GLU A 86 -12.69 12.49 5.94
CA GLU A 86 -12.83 11.06 6.21
C GLU A 86 -13.37 10.77 7.62
N VAL A 87 -13.23 11.71 8.55
CA VAL A 87 -13.77 11.54 9.90
C VAL A 87 -15.17 12.12 10.05
N ALA A 88 -15.72 12.74 9.01
CA ALA A 88 -17.09 13.23 9.01
C ALA A 88 -18.05 12.03 9.17
N GLY A 89 -18.99 12.12 10.12
CA GLY A 89 -19.92 11.04 10.43
C GLY A 89 -19.41 10.03 11.46
N ILE A 90 -18.17 10.13 11.89
CA ILE A 90 -17.65 9.33 13.01
C ILE A 90 -17.95 10.06 14.33
N LYS A 91 -18.20 9.31 15.40
CA LYS A 91 -18.41 9.91 16.73
C LYS A 91 -17.28 10.88 17.09
N GLU A 92 -17.63 12.01 17.69
CA GLU A 92 -16.69 13.12 17.96
C GLU A 92 -15.39 12.69 18.66
N ARG A 93 -15.48 11.80 19.65
CA ARG A 93 -14.29 11.27 20.34
C ARG A 93 -13.35 10.53 19.39
N ALA A 94 -13.91 9.66 18.56
CA ALA A 94 -13.12 8.88 17.59
C ALA A 94 -12.55 9.80 16.50
N SER A 95 -13.33 10.77 16.02
CA SER A 95 -12.86 11.69 14.98
C SER A 95 -11.70 12.57 15.46
N LYS A 96 -11.73 13.05 16.70
CA LYS A 96 -10.63 13.81 17.29
C LYS A 96 -9.36 12.98 17.42
N PHE A 97 -9.50 11.70 17.74
CA PHE A 97 -8.37 10.77 17.84
C PHE A 97 -7.78 10.45 16.47
N LEU A 98 -8.63 10.24 15.46
CA LEU A 98 -8.22 9.85 14.12
C LEU A 98 -7.70 11.03 13.29
N LEU A 99 -8.19 12.24 13.52
CA LEU A 99 -7.77 13.41 12.75
C LEU A 99 -6.28 13.67 12.90
N GLY A 100 -5.56 13.73 11.77
CA GLY A 100 -4.12 13.88 11.74
C GLY A 100 -3.35 12.60 11.99
N SER A 101 -4.03 11.48 12.22
CA SER A 101 -3.40 10.16 12.33
C SER A 101 -2.85 9.71 10.99
N GLN A 102 -1.93 8.76 11.03
CA GLN A 102 -1.44 8.05 9.86
C GLN A 102 -1.95 6.60 9.89
N LEU A 103 -2.37 6.12 8.74
CA LEU A 103 -2.72 4.71 8.55
C LEU A 103 -1.65 4.07 7.68
N ASP A 104 -0.99 3.04 8.21
CA ASP A 104 -0.03 2.23 7.45
C ASP A 104 -0.70 0.91 7.09
N TYR A 105 -0.87 0.67 5.80
CA TYR A 105 -1.36 -0.59 5.27
C TYR A 105 -0.23 -1.31 4.56
N ASP A 106 0.03 -2.54 4.96
CA ASP A 106 1.09 -3.37 4.37
C ASP A 106 0.55 -4.75 4.04
N ILE A 107 0.87 -5.25 2.86
CA ILE A 107 0.53 -6.59 2.42
C ILE A 107 1.75 -7.27 1.84
N ALA A 108 1.96 -8.54 2.21
CA ALA A 108 3.01 -9.37 1.66
C ALA A 108 2.36 -10.58 0.96
N LEU A 109 2.81 -10.83 -0.25
CA LEU A 109 2.35 -11.95 -1.08
C LEU A 109 3.48 -12.95 -1.24
N SER A 110 3.19 -14.22 -1.01
CA SER A 110 4.11 -15.32 -1.30
C SER A 110 3.58 -16.12 -2.48
N PHE A 111 4.49 -16.86 -3.11
CA PHE A 111 4.15 -17.65 -4.29
C PHE A 111 4.52 -19.12 -4.07
N SER A 112 3.58 -20.01 -4.40
CA SER A 112 3.81 -21.44 -4.48
C SER A 112 3.57 -21.85 -5.94
N GLY A 113 4.66 -22.11 -6.69
CA GLY A 113 4.58 -22.24 -8.15
C GLY A 113 4.04 -20.95 -8.77
N HIS A 114 2.93 -21.05 -9.50
CA HIS A 114 2.27 -19.89 -10.12
C HIS A 114 1.22 -19.22 -9.23
N PHE A 115 0.90 -19.83 -8.08
CA PHE A 115 -0.17 -19.36 -7.23
C PHE A 115 0.33 -18.38 -6.16
N ALA A 116 -0.32 -17.22 -6.08
CA ALA A 116 -0.08 -16.25 -5.04
C ALA A 116 -0.98 -16.50 -3.82
N SER A 117 -0.45 -16.24 -2.65
CA SER A 117 -1.22 -16.21 -1.42
C SER A 117 -0.83 -15.00 -0.57
N ILE A 118 -1.76 -14.52 0.23
CA ILE A 118 -1.47 -13.45 1.16
C ILE A 118 -0.73 -14.05 2.36
N LYS A 119 0.54 -13.67 2.52
CA LYS A 119 1.36 -14.10 3.65
C LYS A 119 1.05 -13.31 4.90
N THR A 120 0.99 -12.00 4.78
CA THR A 120 0.64 -11.07 5.87
C THR A 120 -0.14 -9.90 5.32
N GLU A 121 -1.04 -9.38 6.12
CA GLU A 121 -1.78 -8.16 5.85
C GLU A 121 -1.95 -7.42 7.17
N THR A 122 -1.48 -6.18 7.25
CA THR A 122 -1.54 -5.39 8.46
C THR A 122 -2.04 -3.99 8.19
N LEU A 123 -2.84 -3.48 9.11
CA LEU A 123 -3.26 -2.09 9.13
C LEU A 123 -2.89 -1.53 10.51
N THR A 124 -2.02 -0.53 10.51
CA THR A 124 -1.55 0.11 11.73
C THR A 124 -1.98 1.57 11.76
N VAL A 125 -2.51 2.01 12.88
CA VAL A 125 -2.88 3.40 13.11
C VAL A 125 -1.80 4.05 13.97
N LYS A 126 -1.18 5.13 13.45
CA LYS A 126 -0.24 5.95 14.22
C LYS A 126 -0.93 7.26 14.57
N PRO A 127 -1.34 7.48 15.84
CA PRO A 127 -2.02 8.71 16.21
C PRO A 127 -1.08 9.91 16.12
N ALA A 128 -1.64 11.06 15.73
CA ALA A 128 -0.89 12.32 15.62
C ALA A 128 -0.43 12.84 16.98
N LYS A 129 -1.18 12.54 18.04
CA LYS A 129 -0.85 12.93 19.40
C LYS A 129 -0.61 11.69 20.23
N ARG A 130 0.44 11.74 21.06
CA ARG A 130 0.69 10.69 22.04
C ARG A 130 -0.54 10.54 22.93
N TRP A 131 -1.17 9.38 22.89
CA TRP A 131 -2.28 9.09 23.76
C TRP A 131 -1.77 8.89 25.18
N LYS A 132 -2.17 9.78 26.07
CA LYS A 132 -1.92 9.59 27.50
C LYS A 132 -3.12 8.84 28.06
N LEU A 133 -2.88 7.65 28.58
CA LEU A 133 -3.87 6.97 29.38
C LEU A 133 -4.27 7.90 30.53
N PRO A 134 -5.58 8.07 30.80
CA PRO A 134 -5.99 8.77 32.00
C PRO A 134 -5.43 8.02 33.19
N GLY A 135 -4.49 8.64 33.82
CA GLY A 135 -3.83 8.11 35.03
C GLY A 135 -4.66 8.32 36.26
#